data_0e75b0becb7a2a572d949c25754b53d5
#
_entry.id   0e75b0becb7a2a572d949c25754b53d5
#
_cell.length_a   1.000
_cell.length_b   1.000
_cell.length_c   1.000
_cell.angle_alpha   90.00
_cell.angle_beta   90.00
_cell.angle_gamma   90.00
#
_symmetry.space_group_name_H-M   'P 1'
#
loop_
_entity.id
_entity.type
_entity.pdbx_description
1 polymer ?
#
loop_
_entity_poly.entity_id
_entity_poly.type
_entity_poly.pdbx_seq_one_letter_code
_entity_poly.pdbx_strand_id
1 'polypeptide(L)'
;MPFSFNPEKGYISNGNNKIVGNEYPYYISRYWDPSRATQIDRRLNTDIKLSTEDMKSILNEVTAPFGQQYAPLFVQNYSLGFSDNADKIYEMLKDWDGVESLDSKGAVAFHAIYIHLVQNIFQDELQSFGDGSFDTFYSLKYIRTQAIRSIFDGKTNLWVDNVKTVKKETLNDIVNKSFEDAFIFLKDKYGNPSELIWGDVHQVTYEHNLDADPLVQRLINFSVGPFPMAGSETVSYTHLRAHETA
;
A
#
# COMPACT_ATOMS: atom_id res chain seq x y z
N MET A 1 -2.72 28.38 16.49
CA MET A 1 -2.08 27.21 15.89
C MET A 1 -2.12 26.06 16.88
N PRO A 2 -2.35 24.83 16.45
CA PRO A 2 -2.24 23.67 17.35
C PRO A 2 -0.82 23.60 17.91
N PHE A 3 -0.70 23.33 19.18
CA PHE A 3 0.59 23.10 19.85
C PHE A 3 0.41 22.04 20.93
N SER A 4 1.49 21.35 21.30
CA SER A 4 1.49 20.40 22.40
C SER A 4 2.73 20.64 23.24
N PHE A 5 2.55 20.69 24.55
CA PHE A 5 3.62 20.83 25.52
C PHE A 5 3.33 19.89 26.69
N ASN A 6 4.29 19.02 27.01
CA ASN A 6 4.20 18.06 28.09
C ASN A 6 2.85 17.32 28.15
N PRO A 7 2.44 16.61 27.07
CA PRO A 7 1.15 15.94 27.02
C PRO A 7 1.06 14.81 28.04
N GLU A 8 -0.14 14.56 28.58
CA GLU A 8 -0.40 13.50 29.57
C GLU A 8 0.06 12.12 29.11
N LYS A 9 -0.03 11.84 27.80
CA LYS A 9 0.44 10.57 27.21
C LYS A 9 1.96 10.37 27.23
N GLY A 10 2.74 11.40 27.65
CA GLY A 10 4.18 11.31 27.86
C GLY A 10 5.04 11.32 26.58
N TYR A 11 4.46 11.41 25.40
CA TYR A 11 5.18 11.46 24.13
C TYR A 11 4.47 12.32 23.08
N ILE A 12 5.18 12.70 22.02
CA ILE A 12 4.66 13.35 20.83
C ILE A 12 5.09 12.51 19.64
N SER A 13 4.11 12.12 18.80
CA SER A 13 4.32 11.37 17.58
C SER A 13 3.79 12.12 16.36
N ASN A 14 4.42 11.90 15.20
CA ASN A 14 3.97 12.45 13.93
C ASN A 14 4.28 11.44 12.80
N GLY A 15 3.26 11.01 12.09
CA GLY A 15 3.34 10.15 10.90
C GLY A 15 2.79 10.85 9.66
N ASN A 16 2.92 12.20 9.55
CA ASN A 16 2.30 13.04 8.52
C ASN A 16 0.75 12.94 8.54
N ASN A 17 0.18 12.69 9.72
CA ASN A 17 -1.24 12.61 9.96
C ASN A 17 -1.85 13.97 10.29
N LYS A 18 -3.19 14.08 10.24
CA LYS A 18 -3.93 15.22 10.75
C LYS A 18 -3.73 15.29 12.27
N ILE A 19 -3.19 16.40 12.75
CA ILE A 19 -2.80 16.60 14.17
C ILE A 19 -3.91 17.19 15.04
N VAL A 20 -5.08 17.45 14.48
CA VAL A 20 -6.25 18.01 15.18
C VAL A 20 -7.49 17.20 14.88
N GLY A 21 -8.41 17.14 15.84
CA GLY A 21 -9.70 16.48 15.70
C GLY A 21 -10.73 17.30 14.91
N ASN A 22 -11.96 16.82 14.90
CA ASN A 22 -13.05 17.47 14.19
C ASN A 22 -13.55 18.74 14.89
N GLU A 23 -13.19 18.93 16.17
CA GLU A 23 -13.48 20.11 16.98
C GLU A 23 -12.63 21.34 16.60
N TYR A 24 -11.59 21.15 15.82
CA TYR A 24 -10.73 22.24 15.39
C TYR A 24 -11.46 23.18 14.43
N PRO A 25 -11.54 24.49 14.71
CA PRO A 25 -12.46 25.39 14.03
C PRO A 25 -12.06 25.77 12.60
N TYR A 26 -10.85 25.43 12.18
CA TYR A 26 -10.36 25.77 10.85
C TYR A 26 -10.28 24.54 9.96
N TYR A 27 -10.67 24.71 8.69
CA TYR A 27 -10.57 23.65 7.69
C TYR A 27 -9.10 23.35 7.37
N ILE A 28 -8.72 22.08 7.52
CA ILE A 28 -7.44 21.54 7.06
C ILE A 28 -7.74 20.67 5.85
N SER A 29 -7.26 21.12 4.67
CA SER A 29 -7.47 20.42 3.41
C SER A 29 -6.68 19.11 3.34
N ARG A 30 -7.03 18.25 2.39
CA ARG A 30 -6.49 16.95 2.07
C ARG A 30 -6.97 15.82 2.98
N TYR A 31 -6.88 14.62 2.45
CA TYR A 31 -6.95 13.40 3.22
C TYR A 31 -5.57 13.13 3.86
N TRP A 32 -5.59 12.83 5.13
CA TRP A 32 -4.40 12.53 5.93
C TRP A 32 -4.50 11.08 6.38
N ASP A 33 -3.68 10.20 5.78
CA ASP A 33 -3.69 8.78 6.14
C ASP A 33 -3.17 8.61 7.58
N PRO A 34 -3.98 8.08 8.50
CA PRO A 34 -3.59 7.89 9.89
C PRO A 34 -2.75 6.64 10.13
N SER A 35 -2.60 5.75 9.14
CA SER A 35 -2.05 4.39 9.32
C SER A 35 -0.69 4.40 10.02
N ARG A 36 0.26 5.19 9.53
CA ARG A 36 1.61 5.29 10.11
C ARG A 36 1.58 5.85 11.53
N ALA A 37 0.86 6.94 11.74
CA ALA A 37 0.74 7.56 13.07
C ALA A 37 0.06 6.61 14.07
N THR A 38 -0.96 5.88 13.64
CA THR A 38 -1.65 4.88 14.48
C THR A 38 -0.70 3.77 14.91
N GLN A 39 0.15 3.28 14.00
CA GLN A 39 1.12 2.24 14.33
C GLN A 39 2.21 2.76 15.29
N ILE A 40 2.70 3.97 15.07
CA ILE A 40 3.66 4.62 15.97
C ILE A 40 3.04 4.81 17.36
N ASP A 41 1.82 5.35 17.44
CA ASP A 41 1.12 5.54 18.72
C ASP A 41 0.88 4.21 19.44
N ARG A 42 0.48 3.15 18.71
CA ARG A 42 0.31 1.81 19.28
C ARG A 42 1.57 1.28 19.94
N ARG A 43 2.74 1.52 19.33
CA ARG A 43 4.04 1.08 19.84
C ARG A 43 4.56 1.95 21.00
N LEU A 44 4.22 3.24 20.99
CA LEU A 44 4.62 4.18 22.06
C LEU A 44 3.68 4.13 23.26
N ASN A 45 2.42 3.73 23.09
CA ASN A 45 1.41 3.67 24.13
C ASN A 45 1.62 2.43 25.02
N THR A 46 2.57 2.52 25.95
CA THR A 46 2.97 1.46 26.87
C THR A 46 3.29 2.04 28.23
N ASP A 47 3.07 1.25 29.29
CA ASP A 47 3.37 1.62 30.68
C ASP A 47 4.85 1.43 31.04
N ILE A 48 5.64 0.82 30.14
CA ILE A 48 7.08 0.60 30.37
C ILE A 48 7.90 1.73 29.78
N LYS A 49 9.02 2.04 30.45
CA LYS A 49 10.00 2.99 29.93
C LYS A 49 10.73 2.37 28.73
N LEU A 50 10.57 2.97 27.57
CA LEU A 50 11.21 2.52 26.34
C LEU A 50 12.73 2.77 26.36
N SER A 51 13.48 1.79 25.93
CA SER A 51 14.93 1.87 25.70
C SER A 51 15.25 2.43 24.31
N THR A 52 16.53 2.68 24.06
CA THR A 52 17.01 3.05 22.71
C THR A 52 16.74 1.94 21.69
N GLU A 53 16.85 0.68 22.10
CA GLU A 53 16.59 -0.45 21.20
C GLU A 53 15.10 -0.59 20.87
N ASP A 54 14.21 -0.29 21.81
CA ASP A 54 12.76 -0.21 21.53
C ASP A 54 12.46 0.89 20.52
N MET A 55 13.09 2.05 20.64
CA MET A 55 12.94 3.15 19.68
C MET A 55 13.46 2.77 18.29
N LYS A 56 14.57 2.06 18.17
CA LYS A 56 15.06 1.52 16.90
C LYS A 56 14.08 0.50 16.32
N SER A 57 13.52 -0.38 17.14
CA SER A 57 12.50 -1.34 16.72
C SER A 57 11.25 -0.65 16.16
N ILE A 58 10.81 0.45 16.80
CA ILE A 58 9.67 1.24 16.31
C ILE A 58 9.99 1.90 14.96
N LEU A 59 11.19 2.42 14.78
CA LEU A 59 11.64 3.01 13.52
C LEU A 59 11.73 1.98 12.38
N ASN A 60 12.13 0.75 12.70
CA ASN A 60 12.26 -0.33 11.74
C ASN A 60 11.01 -1.21 11.61
N GLU A 61 9.87 -0.75 12.15
CA GLU A 61 8.60 -1.47 12.07
C GLU A 61 8.11 -1.54 10.62
N VAL A 62 7.92 -2.76 10.14
CA VAL A 62 7.47 -3.04 8.76
C VAL A 62 6.04 -3.63 8.71
N THR A 63 5.30 -3.47 9.78
CA THR A 63 3.88 -3.80 9.80
C THR A 63 3.08 -2.71 9.08
N ALA A 64 2.29 -3.10 8.09
CA ALA A 64 1.43 -2.24 7.30
C ALA A 64 0.00 -2.22 7.86
N PRO A 65 -0.44 -1.18 8.59
CA PRO A 65 -1.79 -1.14 9.18
C PRO A 65 -2.90 -1.22 8.13
N PHE A 66 -2.67 -0.67 6.95
CA PHE A 66 -3.60 -0.81 5.83
C PHE A 66 -3.74 -2.27 5.40
N GLY A 67 -2.61 -2.99 5.27
CA GLY A 67 -2.58 -4.41 4.97
C GLY A 67 -3.32 -5.24 6.03
N GLN A 68 -3.02 -5.01 7.32
CA GLN A 68 -3.70 -5.69 8.41
C GLN A 68 -5.22 -5.51 8.41
N GLN A 69 -5.70 -4.33 8.04
CA GLN A 69 -7.12 -4.02 8.00
C GLN A 69 -7.82 -4.60 6.77
N TYR A 70 -7.20 -4.53 5.59
CA TYR A 70 -7.88 -4.80 4.32
C TYR A 70 -7.58 -6.17 3.72
N ALA A 71 -6.45 -6.82 4.04
CA ALA A 71 -6.19 -8.18 3.55
C ALA A 71 -7.28 -9.18 3.97
N PRO A 72 -7.77 -9.18 5.22
CA PRO A 72 -8.89 -10.04 5.60
C PRO A 72 -10.17 -9.77 4.80
N LEU A 73 -10.43 -8.51 4.43
CA LEU A 73 -11.59 -8.14 3.63
C LEU A 73 -11.45 -8.60 2.17
N PHE A 74 -10.24 -8.56 1.60
CA PHE A 74 -9.97 -9.11 0.28
C PHE A 74 -10.20 -10.62 0.28
N VAL A 75 -9.67 -11.34 1.28
CA VAL A 75 -9.88 -12.78 1.48
C VAL A 75 -11.37 -13.11 1.64
N GLN A 76 -12.12 -12.34 2.46
CA GLN A 76 -13.55 -12.56 2.71
C GLN A 76 -14.41 -12.39 1.45
N ASN A 77 -14.03 -11.50 0.55
CA ASN A 77 -14.76 -11.24 -0.70
C ASN A 77 -14.28 -12.11 -1.87
N TYR A 78 -13.27 -12.94 -1.67
CA TYR A 78 -12.82 -13.90 -2.67
C TYR A 78 -13.63 -15.19 -2.63
N SER A 79 -13.91 -15.76 -3.80
CA SER A 79 -14.62 -17.02 -3.95
C SER A 79 -13.63 -18.16 -4.22
N LEU A 80 -13.27 -18.92 -3.20
CA LEU A 80 -12.36 -20.07 -3.34
C LEU A 80 -12.86 -21.03 -4.44
N GLY A 81 -11.95 -21.46 -5.31
CA GLY A 81 -12.26 -22.28 -6.50
C GLY A 81 -12.69 -21.45 -7.70
N PHE A 82 -12.51 -20.11 -7.67
CA PHE A 82 -12.76 -19.26 -8.85
C PHE A 82 -11.85 -19.63 -10.02
N SER A 83 -10.56 -19.79 -9.75
CA SER A 83 -9.59 -20.36 -10.69
C SER A 83 -8.35 -20.89 -9.95
N ASP A 84 -7.65 -21.86 -10.54
CA ASP A 84 -6.40 -22.41 -9.99
C ASP A 84 -5.31 -21.34 -9.79
N ASN A 85 -5.31 -20.30 -10.61
CA ASN A 85 -4.35 -19.20 -10.54
C ASN A 85 -4.66 -18.27 -9.37
N ALA A 86 -5.91 -17.83 -9.29
CA ALA A 86 -6.37 -16.94 -8.21
C ALA A 86 -6.29 -17.63 -6.84
N ASP A 87 -6.58 -18.95 -6.77
CA ASP A 87 -6.45 -19.74 -5.55
C ASP A 87 -5.01 -19.76 -5.01
N LYS A 88 -3.99 -19.73 -5.90
CA LYS A 88 -2.60 -19.62 -5.46
C LYS A 88 -2.29 -18.28 -4.80
N ILE A 89 -2.85 -17.19 -5.33
CA ILE A 89 -2.72 -15.86 -4.71
C ILE A 89 -3.47 -15.81 -3.37
N TYR A 90 -4.66 -16.43 -3.30
CA TYR A 90 -5.40 -16.58 -2.04
C TYR A 90 -4.58 -17.32 -0.99
N GLU A 91 -3.93 -18.43 -1.33
CA GLU A 91 -3.07 -19.19 -0.41
C GLU A 91 -1.89 -18.37 0.13
N MET A 92 -1.35 -17.44 -0.67
CA MET A 92 -0.29 -16.53 -0.22
C MET A 92 -0.80 -15.47 0.77
N LEU A 93 -2.08 -15.04 0.63
CA LEU A 93 -2.63 -13.91 1.37
C LEU A 93 -3.40 -14.31 2.64
N LYS A 94 -4.09 -15.46 2.64
CA LYS A 94 -5.15 -15.81 3.61
C LYS A 94 -4.74 -15.70 5.09
N ASP A 95 -3.49 -16.01 5.41
CA ASP A 95 -2.95 -16.01 6.76
C ASP A 95 -1.89 -14.90 6.98
N TRP A 96 -1.83 -13.92 6.06
CA TRP A 96 -0.87 -12.84 6.17
C TRP A 96 -1.24 -11.87 7.30
N ASP A 97 -0.28 -11.56 8.15
CA ASP A 97 -0.40 -10.74 9.36
C ASP A 97 -0.19 -9.22 9.12
N GLY A 98 0.07 -8.82 7.87
CA GLY A 98 0.37 -7.44 7.51
C GLY A 98 1.84 -7.05 7.68
N VAL A 99 2.74 -8.01 7.98
CA VAL A 99 4.17 -7.76 8.09
C VAL A 99 4.82 -7.85 6.71
N GLU A 100 5.47 -6.77 6.30
CA GLU A 100 6.13 -6.63 4.99
C GLU A 100 7.65 -6.91 5.12
N SER A 101 8.00 -8.07 5.71
CA SER A 101 9.38 -8.57 5.76
C SER A 101 9.86 -9.00 4.37
N LEU A 102 11.18 -9.06 4.16
CA LEU A 102 11.76 -9.42 2.87
C LEU A 102 11.30 -10.78 2.35
N ASP A 103 10.99 -11.71 3.23
CA ASP A 103 10.55 -13.08 2.94
C ASP A 103 9.02 -13.22 2.87
N SER A 104 8.27 -12.14 3.01
CA SER A 104 6.80 -12.16 3.03
C SER A 104 6.22 -12.45 1.64
N LYS A 105 5.54 -13.59 1.51
CA LYS A 105 4.72 -13.92 0.31
C LYS A 105 3.38 -13.19 0.34
N GLY A 106 2.82 -13.00 1.53
CA GLY A 106 1.55 -12.30 1.71
C GLY A 106 1.62 -10.83 1.29
N ALA A 107 2.76 -10.15 1.54
CA ALA A 107 2.98 -8.80 1.05
C ALA A 107 2.95 -8.74 -0.49
N VAL A 108 3.60 -9.69 -1.18
CA VAL A 108 3.55 -9.79 -2.66
C VAL A 108 2.11 -9.91 -3.14
N ALA A 109 1.36 -10.86 -2.58
CA ALA A 109 -0.04 -11.08 -2.96
C ALA A 109 -0.91 -9.85 -2.68
N PHE A 110 -0.80 -9.26 -1.48
CA PHE A 110 -1.59 -8.09 -1.08
C PHE A 110 -1.39 -6.91 -2.03
N HIS A 111 -0.15 -6.53 -2.31
CA HIS A 111 0.14 -5.39 -3.17
C HIS A 111 -0.26 -5.64 -4.62
N ALA A 112 -0.05 -6.85 -5.14
CA ALA A 112 -0.50 -7.20 -6.49
C ALA A 112 -2.03 -7.15 -6.61
N ILE A 113 -2.78 -7.72 -5.65
CA ILE A 113 -4.24 -7.61 -5.61
C ILE A 113 -4.68 -6.16 -5.50
N TYR A 114 -4.06 -5.37 -4.62
CA TYR A 114 -4.42 -3.97 -4.42
C TYR A 114 -4.28 -3.14 -5.71
N ILE A 115 -3.19 -3.33 -6.47
CA ILE A 115 -2.98 -2.67 -7.76
C ILE A 115 -4.14 -2.99 -8.71
N HIS A 116 -4.48 -4.27 -8.85
CA HIS A 116 -5.54 -4.71 -9.76
C HIS A 116 -6.94 -4.37 -9.26
N LEU A 117 -7.17 -4.30 -7.94
CA LEU A 117 -8.41 -3.76 -7.40
C LEU A 117 -8.62 -2.30 -7.79
N VAL A 118 -7.59 -1.47 -7.68
CA VAL A 118 -7.67 -0.06 -8.10
C VAL A 118 -7.96 0.04 -9.59
N GLN A 119 -7.32 -0.78 -10.41
CA GLN A 119 -7.56 -0.81 -11.87
C GLN A 119 -8.98 -1.28 -12.19
N ASN A 120 -9.38 -2.43 -11.66
CA ASN A 120 -10.66 -3.06 -11.98
C ASN A 120 -11.88 -2.29 -11.45
N ILE A 121 -11.69 -1.42 -10.44
CA ILE A 121 -12.77 -0.61 -9.87
C ILE A 121 -12.89 0.75 -10.55
N PHE A 122 -11.78 1.39 -10.95
CA PHE A 122 -11.82 2.81 -11.32
C PHE A 122 -11.42 3.10 -12.77
N GLN A 123 -10.75 2.17 -13.45
CA GLN A 123 -10.14 2.47 -14.74
C GLN A 123 -11.15 2.71 -15.83
N ASP A 124 -12.24 1.97 -15.87
CA ASP A 124 -13.23 2.02 -16.95
C ASP A 124 -14.00 3.34 -16.96
N GLU A 125 -14.44 3.85 -15.80
CA GLU A 125 -15.10 5.16 -15.74
C GLU A 125 -14.10 6.29 -15.93
N LEU A 126 -12.95 6.23 -15.23
CA LEU A 126 -11.98 7.33 -15.27
C LEU A 126 -11.38 7.55 -16.66
N GLN A 127 -11.17 6.48 -17.43
CA GLN A 127 -10.74 6.60 -18.82
C GLN A 127 -11.79 7.33 -19.70
N SER A 128 -13.08 7.29 -19.35
CA SER A 128 -14.12 8.00 -20.07
C SER A 128 -14.04 9.52 -19.95
N PHE A 129 -13.37 10.04 -18.93
CA PHE A 129 -13.17 11.49 -18.72
C PHE A 129 -12.03 12.08 -19.54
N GLY A 130 -11.22 11.25 -20.20
CA GLY A 130 -10.12 11.69 -21.08
C GLY A 130 -8.83 10.92 -20.85
N ASP A 131 -7.90 11.07 -21.78
CA ASP A 131 -6.59 10.42 -21.74
C ASP A 131 -5.81 10.85 -20.49
N GLY A 132 -5.25 9.88 -19.76
CA GLY A 132 -4.45 10.11 -18.56
C GLY A 132 -5.24 10.41 -17.28
N SER A 133 -6.59 10.42 -17.33
CA SER A 133 -7.42 10.65 -16.14
C SER A 133 -7.22 9.55 -15.09
N PHE A 134 -7.18 8.29 -15.52
CA PHE A 134 -6.88 7.17 -14.61
C PHE A 134 -5.46 7.26 -14.06
N ASP A 135 -4.45 7.56 -14.88
CA ASP A 135 -3.06 7.67 -14.44
C ASP A 135 -2.88 8.79 -13.41
N THR A 136 -3.56 9.93 -13.61
CA THR A 136 -3.59 11.02 -12.64
C THR A 136 -4.19 10.55 -11.31
N PHE A 137 -5.34 9.88 -11.33
CA PHE A 137 -5.96 9.33 -10.13
C PHE A 137 -5.05 8.29 -9.47
N TYR A 138 -4.48 7.38 -10.26
CA TYR A 138 -3.60 6.31 -9.79
C TYR A 138 -2.36 6.88 -9.09
N SER A 139 -1.78 7.96 -9.59
CA SER A 139 -0.63 8.65 -8.98
C SER A 139 -0.95 9.29 -7.62
N LEU A 140 -2.24 9.60 -7.35
CA LEU A 140 -2.70 10.22 -6.11
C LEU A 140 -2.97 9.16 -5.03
N LYS A 141 -1.92 8.54 -4.52
CA LYS A 141 -1.97 7.38 -3.63
C LYS A 141 -2.95 7.51 -2.46
N TYR A 142 -2.98 8.65 -1.78
CA TYR A 142 -3.88 8.86 -0.64
C TYR A 142 -5.35 8.90 -1.06
N ILE A 143 -5.66 9.39 -2.26
CA ILE A 143 -7.01 9.43 -2.82
C ILE A 143 -7.45 8.02 -3.19
N ARG A 144 -6.63 7.26 -3.92
CA ARG A 144 -6.96 5.88 -4.30
C ARG A 144 -7.12 4.97 -3.08
N THR A 145 -6.26 5.10 -2.07
CA THR A 145 -6.37 4.35 -0.81
C THR A 145 -7.69 4.68 -0.08
N GLN A 146 -8.05 5.96 -0.01
CA GLN A 146 -9.31 6.40 0.59
C GLN A 146 -10.53 5.89 -0.21
N ALA A 147 -10.44 5.86 -1.52
CA ALA A 147 -11.50 5.34 -2.38
C ALA A 147 -11.72 3.84 -2.15
N ILE A 148 -10.66 3.03 -2.13
CA ILE A 148 -10.72 1.60 -1.78
C ILE A 148 -11.31 1.40 -0.38
N ARG A 149 -10.85 2.15 0.62
CA ARG A 149 -11.42 2.11 1.98
C ARG A 149 -12.93 2.35 1.96
N SER A 150 -13.39 3.37 1.23
CA SER A 150 -14.81 3.72 1.17
C SER A 150 -15.67 2.61 0.59
N ILE A 151 -15.15 1.83 -0.34
CA ILE A 151 -15.85 0.68 -0.95
C ILE A 151 -15.90 -0.48 0.05
N PHE A 152 -14.77 -0.90 0.61
CA PHE A 152 -14.73 -2.03 1.54
C PHE A 152 -15.38 -1.73 2.89
N ASP A 153 -15.45 -0.46 3.31
CA ASP A 153 -16.23 0.00 4.46
C ASP A 153 -17.74 0.12 4.16
N GLY A 154 -18.19 -0.23 2.95
CA GLY A 154 -19.59 -0.18 2.55
C GLY A 154 -20.19 1.21 2.40
N LYS A 155 -19.36 2.26 2.29
CA LYS A 155 -19.81 3.66 2.15
C LYS A 155 -20.29 3.98 0.74
N THR A 156 -19.80 3.27 -0.26
CA THR A 156 -20.19 3.41 -1.66
C THR A 156 -19.92 2.11 -2.42
N ASN A 157 -20.73 1.86 -3.45
CA ASN A 157 -20.54 0.79 -4.43
C ASN A 157 -20.70 1.27 -5.89
N LEU A 158 -20.72 2.59 -6.08
CA LEU A 158 -20.97 3.20 -7.39
C LEU A 158 -19.93 2.87 -8.44
N TRP A 159 -18.71 2.54 -8.02
CA TRP A 159 -17.54 2.28 -8.87
C TRP A 159 -17.26 0.79 -9.08
N VAL A 160 -18.11 -0.09 -8.55
CA VAL A 160 -17.85 -1.54 -8.57
C VAL A 160 -18.26 -2.19 -9.88
N ASP A 161 -19.22 -1.58 -10.59
CA ASP A 161 -19.75 -2.08 -11.85
C ASP A 161 -18.87 -1.65 -13.02
N ASN A 162 -18.40 -2.57 -13.85
CA ASN A 162 -17.64 -2.22 -15.05
C ASN A 162 -18.57 -1.70 -16.14
N VAL A 163 -18.56 -0.39 -16.37
CA VAL A 163 -19.45 0.27 -17.32
C VAL A 163 -19.24 -0.14 -18.78
N LYS A 164 -18.21 -0.89 -19.09
CA LYS A 164 -17.93 -1.42 -20.44
C LYS A 164 -18.52 -2.80 -20.68
N THR A 165 -19.09 -3.45 -19.65
CA THR A 165 -19.71 -4.77 -19.76
C THR A 165 -21.23 -4.67 -19.69
N VAL A 166 -21.93 -5.71 -20.17
CA VAL A 166 -23.39 -5.80 -20.08
C VAL A 166 -23.83 -6.39 -18.74
N LYS A 167 -22.97 -7.24 -18.15
CA LYS A 167 -23.21 -7.83 -16.83
C LYS A 167 -22.93 -6.77 -15.78
N LYS A 168 -23.82 -6.65 -14.82
CA LYS A 168 -23.55 -5.84 -13.62
C LYS A 168 -22.69 -6.64 -12.67
N GLU A 169 -21.49 -6.14 -12.41
CA GLU A 169 -20.54 -6.77 -11.51
C GLU A 169 -20.85 -6.44 -10.04
N THR A 170 -20.47 -7.38 -9.18
CA THR A 170 -20.47 -7.24 -7.72
C THR A 170 -19.04 -7.03 -7.22
N LEU A 171 -18.89 -6.60 -5.96
CA LEU A 171 -17.57 -6.50 -5.33
C LEU A 171 -16.81 -7.83 -5.36
N ASN A 172 -17.52 -8.96 -5.16
CA ASN A 172 -16.93 -10.28 -5.25
C ASN A 172 -16.42 -10.60 -6.66
N ASP A 173 -17.17 -10.23 -7.72
CA ASP A 173 -16.73 -10.42 -9.11
C ASP A 173 -15.42 -9.65 -9.36
N ILE A 174 -15.34 -8.39 -8.91
CA ILE A 174 -14.14 -7.56 -9.05
C ILE A 174 -12.97 -8.10 -8.22
N VAL A 175 -13.21 -8.54 -6.99
CA VAL A 175 -12.18 -9.16 -6.16
C VAL A 175 -11.65 -10.43 -6.81
N ASN A 176 -12.52 -11.35 -7.23
CA ASN A 176 -12.13 -12.58 -7.90
C ASN A 176 -11.25 -12.30 -9.14
N LYS A 177 -11.69 -11.34 -9.97
CA LYS A 177 -10.90 -10.90 -11.13
C LYS A 177 -9.54 -10.34 -10.71
N SER A 178 -9.48 -9.55 -9.65
CA SER A 178 -8.24 -8.92 -9.19
C SER A 178 -7.22 -9.93 -8.65
N PHE A 179 -7.67 -11.04 -8.06
CA PHE A 179 -6.79 -12.15 -7.69
C PHE A 179 -6.22 -12.86 -8.93
N GLU A 180 -7.04 -13.09 -9.96
CA GLU A 180 -6.57 -13.68 -11.22
C GLU A 180 -5.58 -12.74 -11.94
N ASP A 181 -5.91 -11.46 -12.05
CA ASP A 181 -5.05 -10.46 -12.69
C ASP A 181 -3.69 -10.32 -11.95
N ALA A 182 -3.73 -10.38 -10.61
CA ALA A 182 -2.52 -10.36 -9.78
C ALA A 182 -1.61 -11.56 -10.09
N PHE A 183 -2.17 -12.76 -10.23
CA PHE A 183 -1.39 -13.94 -10.63
C PHE A 183 -0.75 -13.77 -12.00
N ILE A 184 -1.54 -13.33 -12.99
CA ILE A 184 -1.06 -13.13 -14.36
C ILE A 184 0.08 -12.10 -14.37
N PHE A 185 -0.13 -10.95 -13.72
CA PHE A 185 0.89 -9.90 -13.62
C PHE A 185 2.20 -10.39 -13.00
N LEU A 186 2.11 -11.06 -11.86
CA LEU A 186 3.30 -11.57 -11.17
C LEU A 186 4.02 -12.63 -12.00
N LYS A 187 3.27 -13.52 -12.65
CA LYS A 187 3.81 -14.55 -13.51
C LYS A 187 4.55 -13.97 -14.72
N ASP A 188 3.95 -12.99 -15.37
CA ASP A 188 4.51 -12.39 -16.59
C ASP A 188 5.76 -11.56 -16.28
N LYS A 189 5.79 -10.89 -15.13
CA LYS A 189 6.88 -9.98 -14.77
C LYS A 189 8.03 -10.68 -14.02
N TYR A 190 7.72 -11.65 -13.16
CA TYR A 190 8.69 -12.21 -12.21
C TYR A 190 8.79 -13.75 -12.25
N GLY A 191 7.94 -14.45 -12.99
CA GLY A 191 7.92 -15.92 -13.04
C GLY A 191 6.91 -16.55 -12.10
N ASN A 192 7.25 -17.66 -11.42
CA ASN A 192 6.29 -18.39 -10.59
C ASN A 192 5.85 -17.60 -9.34
N PRO A 193 4.59 -17.10 -9.26
CA PRO A 193 4.15 -16.27 -8.14
C PRO A 193 4.29 -16.94 -6.77
N SER A 194 4.08 -18.26 -6.68
CA SER A 194 4.12 -19.00 -5.40
C SER A 194 5.51 -19.06 -4.76
N GLU A 195 6.55 -18.75 -5.52
CA GLU A 195 7.94 -18.72 -5.05
C GLU A 195 8.43 -17.32 -4.68
N LEU A 196 7.70 -16.27 -5.14
CA LEU A 196 8.09 -14.89 -4.91
C LEU A 196 7.97 -14.49 -3.44
N ILE A 197 8.96 -13.74 -2.97
CA ILE A 197 8.97 -13.06 -1.68
C ILE A 197 9.06 -11.55 -1.88
N TRP A 198 8.72 -10.77 -0.85
CA TRP A 198 8.64 -9.31 -0.95
C TRP A 198 9.94 -8.68 -1.44
N GLY A 199 11.08 -9.16 -0.99
CA GLY A 199 12.39 -8.67 -1.42
C GLY A 199 12.74 -8.90 -2.90
N ASP A 200 12.04 -9.82 -3.60
CA ASP A 200 12.23 -10.03 -5.04
C ASP A 200 11.53 -8.96 -5.87
N VAL A 201 10.40 -8.45 -5.38
CA VAL A 201 9.53 -7.53 -6.11
C VAL A 201 9.63 -6.09 -5.62
N HIS A 202 10.00 -5.88 -4.35
CA HIS A 202 10.13 -4.57 -3.74
C HIS A 202 11.61 -4.25 -3.49
N GLN A 203 12.14 -3.39 -4.35
CA GLN A 203 13.56 -3.05 -4.37
C GLN A 203 13.76 -1.53 -4.40
N VAL A 204 14.87 -1.06 -3.86
CA VAL A 204 15.27 0.33 -3.85
C VAL A 204 16.55 0.55 -4.63
N THR A 205 16.56 1.57 -5.47
CA THR A 205 17.77 2.10 -6.09
C THR A 205 18.02 3.51 -5.60
N TYR A 206 19.21 3.77 -5.10
CA TYR A 206 19.65 5.12 -4.72
C TYR A 206 20.24 5.80 -5.95
N GLU A 207 19.40 6.58 -6.63
CA GLU A 207 19.82 7.30 -7.83
C GLU A 207 20.66 8.52 -7.47
N HIS A 208 21.77 8.69 -8.15
CA HIS A 208 22.63 9.86 -8.02
C HIS A 208 22.26 10.92 -9.05
N ASN A 209 22.19 12.19 -8.65
CA ASN A 209 21.77 13.28 -9.54
C ASN A 209 22.64 13.40 -10.81
N LEU A 210 23.91 13.02 -10.74
CA LEU A 210 24.79 13.02 -11.93
C LEU A 210 24.42 11.96 -12.96
N ASP A 211 23.73 10.90 -12.57
CA ASP A 211 23.29 9.84 -13.47
C ASP A 211 22.04 10.23 -14.28
N ALA A 212 21.49 11.42 -14.03
CA ALA A 212 20.46 12.01 -14.90
C ALA A 212 20.99 12.33 -16.30
N ASP A 213 22.32 12.48 -16.47
CA ASP A 213 22.95 12.56 -17.77
C ASP A 213 23.30 11.14 -18.27
N PRO A 214 22.73 10.68 -19.41
CA PRO A 214 22.96 9.33 -19.94
C PRO A 214 24.43 9.01 -20.25
N LEU A 215 25.27 10.01 -20.57
CA LEU A 215 26.70 9.81 -20.82
C LEU A 215 27.44 9.55 -19.51
N VAL A 216 27.12 10.31 -18.46
CA VAL A 216 27.71 10.15 -17.13
C VAL A 216 27.31 8.79 -16.57
N GLN A 217 26.03 8.43 -16.63
CA GLN A 217 25.52 7.13 -16.17
C GLN A 217 26.23 5.98 -16.88
N ARG A 218 26.43 6.08 -18.18
CA ARG A 218 27.10 5.03 -18.96
C ARG A 218 28.60 4.90 -18.65
N LEU A 219 29.28 5.99 -18.27
CA LEU A 219 30.72 6.01 -18.04
C LEU A 219 31.10 5.65 -16.60
N ILE A 220 30.32 6.09 -15.61
CA ILE A 220 30.73 6.03 -14.21
C ILE A 220 29.68 5.33 -13.33
N ASN A 221 28.38 5.54 -13.55
CA ASN A 221 27.26 5.04 -12.77
C ASN A 221 27.45 5.17 -11.24
N PHE A 222 27.02 6.31 -10.70
CA PHE A 222 27.09 6.59 -9.25
C PHE A 222 25.90 6.02 -8.46
N SER A 223 24.84 5.59 -9.14
CA SER A 223 23.65 5.02 -8.52
C SER A 223 23.96 3.65 -7.92
N VAL A 224 23.35 3.33 -6.79
CA VAL A 224 23.62 2.10 -6.04
C VAL A 224 22.31 1.34 -5.84
N GLY A 225 22.32 0.06 -6.17
CA GLY A 225 21.15 -0.81 -6.12
C GLY A 225 20.96 -1.62 -7.42
N PRO A 226 19.81 -2.27 -7.62
CA PRO A 226 18.70 -2.37 -6.66
C PRO A 226 19.02 -3.24 -5.45
N PHE A 227 18.45 -2.90 -4.28
CA PHE A 227 18.54 -3.70 -3.06
C PHE A 227 17.14 -4.12 -2.61
N PRO A 228 16.94 -5.36 -2.14
CA PRO A 228 15.70 -5.75 -1.50
C PRO A 228 15.38 -4.83 -0.32
N MET A 229 14.12 -4.38 -0.23
CA MET A 229 13.68 -3.48 0.84
C MET A 229 12.43 -4.02 1.52
N ALA A 230 12.48 -4.11 2.85
CA ALA A 230 11.32 -4.44 3.67
C ALA A 230 10.42 -3.22 3.87
N GLY A 231 9.14 -3.45 4.19
CA GLY A 231 8.17 -2.38 4.36
C GLY A 231 7.65 -1.84 3.03
N SER A 232 6.79 -0.84 3.12
CA SER A 232 6.26 -0.07 2.01
C SER A 232 5.97 1.36 2.46
N GLU A 233 5.31 2.14 1.64
CA GLU A 233 4.89 3.50 1.96
C GLU A 233 3.90 3.60 3.14
N THR A 234 3.31 2.50 3.58
CA THR A 234 2.30 2.44 4.65
C THR A 234 2.87 2.08 6.01
N VAL A 235 4.14 1.73 6.10
CA VAL A 235 4.81 1.38 7.38
C VAL A 235 5.21 2.63 8.19
N SER A 236 5.60 2.43 9.45
CA SER A 236 5.84 3.51 10.43
C SER A 236 6.91 4.51 9.98
N TYR A 237 7.97 4.04 9.33
CA TYR A 237 9.03 4.89 8.81
C TYR A 237 9.37 4.50 7.37
N THR A 238 9.09 5.38 6.44
CA THR A 238 9.55 5.27 5.06
C THR A 238 10.92 5.94 4.96
N HIS A 239 11.96 5.13 4.96
CA HIS A 239 13.30 5.59 4.62
C HIS A 239 13.33 5.90 3.12
N LEU A 240 13.61 7.17 2.82
CA LEU A 240 13.96 7.69 1.51
C LEU A 240 12.83 7.70 0.46
N ARG A 241 12.76 8.80 -0.25
CA ARG A 241 12.13 8.86 -1.57
C ARG A 241 13.02 8.06 -2.55
N ALA A 242 12.98 6.73 -2.43
CA ALA A 242 13.39 5.88 -3.51
C ALA A 242 12.31 5.97 -4.59
N HIS A 243 12.68 6.08 -5.84
CA HIS A 243 11.77 5.84 -6.94
C HIS A 243 11.40 4.35 -6.86
N GLU A 244 10.21 4.06 -6.32
CA GLU A 244 9.64 2.73 -6.33
C GLU A 244 9.37 2.41 -7.80
N THR A 245 10.18 1.53 -8.37
CA THR A 245 9.88 0.91 -9.66
C THR A 245 8.80 -0.15 -9.40
N ALA A 246 7.54 0.28 -9.51
CA ALA A 246 6.41 -0.64 -9.59
C ALA A 246 6.31 -1.25 -10.99
#